data_f9765f5faa681a31f767d2aa680b082d
#
_entry.id   f9765f5faa681a31f767d2aa680b082d
#
_cell.length_a   1.000
_cell.length_b   1.000
_cell.length_c   1.000
_cell.angle_alpha   90.00
_cell.angle_beta   90.00
_cell.angle_gamma   90.00
#
_symmetry.space_group_name_H-M   'P 1'
#
loop_
_entity.id
_entity.type
_entity.pdbx_description
1 polymer ?
#
loop_
_entity_poly.entity_id
_entity_poly.type
_entity_poly.pdbx_seq_one_letter_code
_entity_poly.pdbx_strand_id
1 'polypeptide(L)'
;MSGMNKSLLLFSFVICFSCKQEVKKASVYQIDPAVTAGFADSVGRIIKPQLAEGLTATLWGIDSLVHSPIAIDIDDQGRLYYTTTHRQNNSEFDIRGHRDWEIPSISFQTVEDRRKFLHAELSPQNSHRNKWLKDVNGDSSHDWIDLTIEKENVIRLEDINGDGVADKSQLVVDDFHDEVTDVAGGVLSVGDELFVAVAPDMWRMKDKNGDGIADEKTSISHGYGVHIGFGGHGMSGVEMGPDGKIYWQIGDIGFNGQS
;
A
#
# COMPACT_ATOMS: atom_id res chain seq x y z
N MET A 1 -73.33 -16.54 -28.08
CA MET A 1 -72.63 -15.35 -27.60
C MET A 1 -71.28 -15.78 -27.01
N SER A 2 -70.23 -15.52 -27.75
CA SER A 2 -68.91 -16.04 -27.54
C SER A 2 -68.14 -15.05 -26.63
N GLY A 3 -67.67 -15.50 -25.48
CA GLY A 3 -66.78 -14.77 -24.60
C GLY A 3 -65.34 -15.12 -24.86
N MET A 4 -64.57 -14.20 -25.44
CA MET A 4 -63.15 -14.32 -25.71
C MET A 4 -62.33 -14.03 -24.47
N ASN A 5 -61.68 -15.06 -23.89
CA ASN A 5 -60.64 -14.92 -22.86
C ASN A 5 -59.36 -14.37 -23.46
N LYS A 6 -58.92 -13.18 -23.05
CA LYS A 6 -57.63 -12.63 -23.38
C LYS A 6 -56.65 -13.03 -22.24
N SER A 7 -55.79 -14.01 -22.52
CA SER A 7 -54.60 -14.30 -21.69
C SER A 7 -53.53 -13.22 -21.88
N LEU A 8 -53.23 -12.50 -20.81
CA LEU A 8 -52.14 -11.52 -20.75
C LEU A 8 -50.86 -12.28 -20.40
N LEU A 9 -49.94 -12.46 -21.36
CA LEU A 9 -48.60 -12.98 -21.12
C LEU A 9 -47.74 -11.85 -20.58
N LEU A 10 -47.36 -11.96 -19.30
CA LEU A 10 -46.38 -11.08 -18.66
C LEU A 10 -44.95 -11.58 -19.02
N PHE A 11 -44.27 -10.87 -19.91
CA PHE A 11 -42.85 -11.11 -20.19
C PHE A 11 -42.01 -10.44 -19.08
N SER A 12 -41.45 -11.26 -18.18
CA SER A 12 -40.48 -10.79 -17.17
C SER A 12 -39.11 -10.64 -17.84
N PHE A 13 -38.69 -9.39 -18.02
CA PHE A 13 -37.35 -9.08 -18.53
C PHE A 13 -36.38 -9.16 -17.35
N VAL A 14 -35.61 -10.24 -17.26
CA VAL A 14 -34.48 -10.35 -16.33
C VAL A 14 -33.30 -9.58 -16.93
N ILE A 15 -33.06 -8.38 -16.43
CA ILE A 15 -31.86 -7.61 -16.75
C ILE A 15 -30.72 -8.19 -15.92
N CYS A 16 -29.91 -9.07 -16.52
CA CYS A 16 -28.62 -9.45 -15.94
C CYS A 16 -27.67 -8.25 -16.02
N PHE A 17 -27.48 -7.57 -14.90
CA PHE A 17 -26.33 -6.67 -14.73
C PHE A 17 -25.07 -7.55 -14.70
N SER A 18 -24.44 -7.72 -15.86
CA SER A 18 -23.07 -8.21 -15.91
C SER A 18 -22.17 -7.12 -15.35
N CYS A 19 -21.78 -7.24 -14.09
CA CYS A 19 -20.69 -6.45 -13.52
C CYS A 19 -19.43 -6.84 -14.31
N LYS A 20 -19.04 -6.03 -15.30
CA LYS A 20 -17.71 -6.13 -15.90
C LYS A 20 -16.72 -5.73 -14.80
N GLN A 21 -16.07 -6.71 -14.20
CA GLN A 21 -14.86 -6.47 -13.44
C GLN A 21 -13.87 -5.80 -14.40
N GLU A 22 -13.52 -4.53 -14.14
CA GLU A 22 -12.41 -3.89 -14.84
C GLU A 22 -11.15 -4.70 -14.52
N VAL A 23 -10.59 -5.34 -15.53
CA VAL A 23 -9.29 -5.99 -15.42
C VAL A 23 -8.28 -4.86 -15.20
N LYS A 24 -7.78 -4.71 -13.98
CA LYS A 24 -6.68 -3.79 -13.67
C LYS A 24 -5.49 -4.23 -14.54
N LYS A 25 -5.08 -3.36 -15.45
CA LYS A 25 -3.92 -3.63 -16.29
C LYS A 25 -2.67 -3.27 -15.49
N ALA A 26 -1.72 -4.20 -15.38
CA ALA A 26 -0.44 -3.94 -14.73
C ALA A 26 0.22 -2.70 -15.34
N SER A 27 0.53 -1.72 -14.51
CA SER A 27 1.38 -0.60 -14.92
C SER A 27 2.81 -1.11 -14.96
N VAL A 28 3.33 -1.34 -16.15
CA VAL A 28 4.71 -1.77 -16.40
C VAL A 28 5.45 -0.62 -17.05
N TYR A 29 6.58 -0.26 -16.47
CA TYR A 29 7.50 0.72 -17.02
C TYR A 29 8.86 0.07 -17.25
N GLN A 30 9.40 0.18 -18.45
CA GLN A 30 10.67 -0.43 -18.85
C GLN A 30 11.54 0.61 -19.56
N ILE A 31 12.82 0.60 -19.20
CA ILE A 31 13.86 1.45 -19.78
C ILE A 31 14.81 0.56 -20.59
N ASP A 32 15.43 1.10 -21.62
CA ASP A 32 16.49 0.39 -22.35
C ASP A 32 17.65 0.07 -21.38
N PRO A 33 18.06 -1.20 -21.26
CA PRO A 33 19.15 -1.61 -20.37
C PRO A 33 20.46 -0.81 -20.56
N ALA A 34 20.79 -0.41 -21.77
CA ALA A 34 21.97 0.40 -22.01
C ALA A 34 21.87 1.81 -21.38
N VAL A 35 20.65 2.33 -21.23
CA VAL A 35 20.41 3.62 -20.58
C VAL A 35 20.53 3.49 -19.08
N THR A 36 19.93 2.45 -18.47
CA THR A 36 20.00 2.20 -17.03
C THR A 36 21.43 1.91 -16.57
N ALA A 37 22.15 1.04 -17.27
CA ALA A 37 23.56 0.74 -17.01
C ALA A 37 24.43 1.99 -17.14
N GLY A 38 24.26 2.77 -18.20
CA GLY A 38 25.02 4.01 -18.41
C GLY A 38 24.77 5.06 -17.32
N PHE A 39 23.56 5.15 -16.82
CA PHE A 39 23.23 6.01 -15.68
C PHE A 39 23.88 5.51 -14.38
N ALA A 40 23.77 4.22 -14.07
CA ALA A 40 24.38 3.60 -12.90
C ALA A 40 25.91 3.80 -12.86
N ASP A 41 26.57 3.58 -13.97
CA ASP A 41 28.00 3.86 -14.14
C ASP A 41 28.38 5.32 -13.89
N SER A 42 27.55 6.24 -14.38
CA SER A 42 27.78 7.67 -14.20
C SER A 42 27.67 8.08 -12.73
N VAL A 43 26.67 7.58 -12.03
CA VAL A 43 26.47 7.81 -10.58
C VAL A 43 27.63 7.19 -9.80
N GLY A 44 28.04 5.94 -10.10
CA GLY A 44 29.15 5.28 -9.45
C GLY A 44 30.47 6.06 -9.56
N ARG A 45 30.75 6.67 -10.72
CA ARG A 45 31.92 7.55 -10.91
C ARG A 45 31.87 8.83 -10.06
N ILE A 46 30.68 9.35 -9.76
CA ILE A 46 30.51 10.59 -8.98
C ILE A 46 30.58 10.29 -7.48
N ILE A 47 29.83 9.31 -7.01
CA ILE A 47 29.66 9.05 -5.57
C ILE A 47 30.92 8.48 -4.93
N LYS A 48 31.62 7.55 -5.60
CA LYS A 48 32.85 6.88 -5.12
C LYS A 48 32.73 6.45 -3.65
N PRO A 49 31.82 5.51 -3.32
CA PRO A 49 31.59 5.12 -1.94
C PRO A 49 32.87 4.54 -1.30
N GLN A 50 33.11 4.87 -0.02
CA GLN A 50 34.17 4.24 0.75
C GLN A 50 33.68 2.88 1.23
N LEU A 51 34.29 1.82 0.76
CA LEU A 51 33.91 0.44 1.07
C LEU A 51 35.01 -0.23 1.89
N ALA A 52 34.63 -1.21 2.71
CA ALA A 52 35.60 -2.08 3.37
C ALA A 52 36.27 -2.99 2.32
N GLU A 53 37.46 -3.50 2.66
CA GLU A 53 38.22 -4.38 1.79
C GLU A 53 37.40 -5.62 1.38
N GLY A 54 37.40 -5.93 0.09
CA GLY A 54 36.65 -7.06 -0.47
C GLY A 54 35.19 -6.79 -0.78
N LEU A 55 34.67 -5.58 -0.50
CA LEU A 55 33.30 -5.19 -0.88
C LEU A 55 33.28 -4.38 -2.18
N THR A 56 32.21 -4.55 -2.94
CA THR A 56 31.84 -3.70 -4.09
C THR A 56 30.45 -3.15 -3.88
N ALA A 57 30.15 -1.98 -4.47
CA ALA A 57 28.82 -1.41 -4.50
C ALA A 57 28.44 -1.09 -5.94
N THR A 58 27.24 -1.51 -6.31
CA THR A 58 26.62 -1.22 -7.60
C THR A 58 25.31 -0.47 -7.35
N LEU A 59 25.03 0.56 -8.14
CA LEU A 59 23.72 1.16 -8.16
C LEU A 59 22.78 0.23 -8.93
N TRP A 60 21.96 -0.52 -8.21
CA TRP A 60 21.08 -1.53 -8.81
C TRP A 60 19.77 -0.93 -9.34
N GLY A 61 19.17 0.05 -8.66
CA GLY A 61 17.95 0.73 -9.10
C GLY A 61 18.17 2.23 -9.27
N ILE A 62 17.66 2.80 -10.35
CA ILE A 62 17.75 4.22 -10.64
C ILE A 62 16.46 4.95 -10.25
N ASP A 63 16.54 6.27 -10.03
CA ASP A 63 15.44 7.12 -9.58
C ASP A 63 14.22 7.13 -10.52
N SER A 64 14.42 6.85 -11.81
CA SER A 64 13.30 6.71 -12.76
C SER A 64 12.46 5.45 -12.55
N LEU A 65 12.97 4.46 -11.79
CA LEU A 65 12.29 3.20 -11.48
C LEU A 65 11.89 3.10 -10.00
N VAL A 66 12.55 3.86 -9.12
CA VAL A 66 12.39 3.77 -7.66
C VAL A 66 11.85 5.07 -7.11
N HIS A 67 10.68 5.04 -6.48
CA HIS A 67 10.02 6.22 -5.92
C HIS A 67 9.69 6.01 -4.45
N SER A 68 10.29 6.83 -3.57
CA SER A 68 9.99 6.86 -2.12
C SER A 68 9.92 5.48 -1.46
N PRO A 69 10.96 4.62 -1.57
CA PRO A 69 10.93 3.27 -1.02
C PRO A 69 10.94 3.33 0.52
N ILE A 70 10.10 2.49 1.16
CA ILE A 70 9.98 2.37 2.62
C ILE A 70 10.60 1.07 3.09
N ALA A 71 10.20 -0.06 2.52
CA ALA A 71 10.73 -1.38 2.82
C ALA A 71 11.06 -2.11 1.52
N ILE A 72 12.02 -3.01 1.57
CA ILE A 72 12.45 -3.81 0.42
C ILE A 72 12.56 -5.28 0.80
N ASP A 73 12.33 -6.14 -0.18
CA ASP A 73 12.64 -7.57 -0.13
C ASP A 73 13.08 -8.06 -1.50
N ILE A 74 13.84 -9.16 -1.54
CA ILE A 74 14.36 -9.77 -2.78
C ILE A 74 13.92 -11.22 -2.82
N ASP A 75 13.20 -11.60 -3.88
CA ASP A 75 12.76 -12.98 -4.05
C ASP A 75 13.85 -13.93 -4.56
N ASP A 76 13.51 -15.23 -4.59
CA ASP A 76 14.41 -16.30 -5.05
C ASP A 76 14.87 -16.16 -6.52
N GLN A 77 14.23 -15.28 -7.29
CA GLN A 77 14.58 -14.99 -8.69
C GLN A 77 15.41 -13.71 -8.83
N GLY A 78 15.77 -13.08 -7.71
CA GLY A 78 16.57 -11.84 -7.69
C GLY A 78 15.76 -10.59 -8.06
N ARG A 79 14.42 -10.65 -8.06
CA ARG A 79 13.55 -9.50 -8.27
C ARG A 79 13.37 -8.78 -6.95
N LEU A 80 13.44 -7.46 -6.97
CA LEU A 80 13.27 -6.63 -5.78
C LEU A 80 11.83 -6.14 -5.69
N TYR A 81 11.20 -6.36 -4.55
CA TYR A 81 9.94 -5.74 -4.18
C TYR A 81 10.20 -4.60 -3.22
N TYR A 82 9.48 -3.49 -3.39
CA TYR A 82 9.50 -2.42 -2.41
C TYR A 82 8.12 -1.82 -2.19
N THR A 83 7.87 -1.37 -0.96
CA THR A 83 6.69 -0.58 -0.64
C THR A 83 6.97 0.90 -0.87
N THR A 84 5.95 1.64 -1.28
CA THR A 84 6.03 3.10 -1.43
C THR A 84 4.78 3.75 -0.87
N THR A 85 4.94 4.95 -0.31
CA THR A 85 3.84 5.73 0.25
C THR A 85 3.58 7.00 -0.55
N HIS A 86 2.30 7.32 -0.73
CA HIS A 86 1.85 8.62 -1.22
C HIS A 86 1.23 9.46 -0.11
N ARG A 87 0.91 8.85 1.04
CA ARG A 87 0.17 9.45 2.15
C ARG A 87 1.00 10.37 3.02
N GLN A 88 2.30 10.11 3.14
CA GLN A 88 3.18 10.77 4.11
C GLN A 88 3.19 12.31 4.05
N ASN A 89 2.95 12.90 2.88
CA ASN A 89 2.96 14.35 2.71
C ASN A 89 1.57 14.99 2.67
N ASN A 90 0.50 14.18 2.66
CA ASN A 90 -0.84 14.67 2.43
C ASN A 90 -1.86 14.14 3.45
N SER A 91 -2.04 12.82 3.53
CA SER A 91 -3.11 12.19 4.30
C SER A 91 -2.63 11.43 5.54
N GLU A 92 -1.32 11.30 5.75
CA GLU A 92 -0.76 10.86 7.03
C GLU A 92 -0.53 12.07 7.95
N PHE A 93 -0.79 11.89 9.23
CA PHE A 93 -0.54 12.92 10.24
C PHE A 93 -0.01 12.30 11.53
N ASP A 94 0.69 13.13 12.29
CA ASP A 94 1.39 12.77 13.51
C ASP A 94 0.63 13.33 14.72
N ILE A 95 0.45 12.52 15.75
CA ILE A 95 -0.27 12.93 16.97
C ILE A 95 0.35 14.19 17.63
N ARG A 96 1.65 14.42 17.44
CA ARG A 96 2.33 15.62 17.96
C ARG A 96 1.80 16.92 17.34
N GLY A 97 1.24 16.87 16.16
CA GLY A 97 0.52 17.97 15.52
C GLY A 97 -0.89 18.20 16.08
N HIS A 98 -1.41 17.25 16.86
CA HIS A 98 -2.80 17.19 17.33
C HIS A 98 -2.85 16.88 18.83
N ARG A 99 -2.31 17.77 19.65
CA ARG A 99 -2.21 17.54 21.11
C ARG A 99 -3.55 17.40 21.82
N ASP A 100 -4.61 17.98 21.28
CA ASP A 100 -5.98 17.82 21.73
C ASP A 100 -6.54 16.40 21.47
N TRP A 101 -5.91 15.65 20.59
CA TRP A 101 -6.26 14.26 20.28
C TRP A 101 -5.50 13.23 21.12
N GLU A 102 -4.46 13.64 21.88
CA GLU A 102 -3.64 12.71 22.67
C GLU A 102 -4.48 11.91 23.67
N ILE A 103 -5.34 12.58 24.47
CA ILE A 103 -6.18 11.91 25.45
C ILE A 103 -7.26 11.02 24.80
N PRO A 104 -8.02 11.48 23.80
CA PRO A 104 -8.90 10.58 23.05
C PRO A 104 -8.15 9.37 22.48
N SER A 105 -7.00 9.58 21.84
CA SER A 105 -6.22 8.52 21.18
C SER A 105 -5.80 7.41 22.15
N ILE A 106 -5.25 7.76 23.33
CA ILE A 106 -4.86 6.74 24.32
C ILE A 106 -6.05 6.02 24.97
N SER A 107 -7.25 6.53 24.80
CA SER A 107 -8.49 5.88 25.31
C SER A 107 -9.07 4.84 24.36
N PHE A 108 -8.63 4.82 23.09
CA PHE A 108 -9.14 3.86 22.10
C PHE A 108 -8.78 2.44 22.51
N GLN A 109 -9.70 1.52 22.29
CA GLN A 109 -9.53 0.09 22.57
C GLN A 109 -9.44 -0.72 21.28
N THR A 110 -9.91 -0.19 20.17
CA THR A 110 -9.97 -0.88 18.87
C THR A 110 -9.65 0.08 17.73
N VAL A 111 -9.29 -0.48 16.57
CA VAL A 111 -9.15 0.28 15.31
C VAL A 111 -10.44 1.02 14.96
N GLU A 112 -11.58 0.40 15.25
CA GLU A 112 -12.90 1.00 15.00
C GLU A 112 -13.18 2.21 15.90
N ASP A 113 -12.63 2.30 17.11
CA ASP A 113 -12.72 3.50 17.93
C ASP A 113 -11.93 4.66 17.29
N ARG A 114 -10.74 4.38 16.74
CA ARG A 114 -9.97 5.35 15.96
C ARG A 114 -10.77 5.80 14.73
N ARG A 115 -11.36 4.88 13.98
CA ARG A 115 -12.18 5.18 12.80
C ARG A 115 -13.33 6.12 13.14
N LYS A 116 -14.11 5.81 14.18
CA LYS A 116 -15.22 6.64 14.65
C LYS A 116 -14.76 8.04 15.06
N PHE A 117 -13.63 8.12 15.74
CA PHE A 117 -13.04 9.39 16.14
C PHE A 117 -12.65 10.23 14.91
N LEU A 118 -11.95 9.63 13.94
CA LEU A 118 -11.58 10.32 12.70
C LEU A 118 -12.82 10.81 11.94
N HIS A 119 -13.87 10.00 11.82
CA HIS A 119 -15.11 10.41 11.17
C HIS A 119 -15.81 11.56 11.91
N ALA A 120 -15.71 11.63 13.23
CA ALA A 120 -16.29 12.71 14.00
C ALA A 120 -15.48 14.01 13.89
N GLU A 121 -14.16 13.95 14.12
CA GLU A 121 -13.29 15.13 14.09
C GLU A 121 -13.09 15.66 12.66
N LEU A 122 -12.91 14.78 11.71
CA LEU A 122 -12.74 15.10 10.29
C LEU A 122 -14.06 14.99 9.50
N SER A 123 -15.20 15.22 10.16
CA SER A 123 -16.47 15.26 9.43
C SER A 123 -16.54 16.46 8.48
N PRO A 124 -17.29 16.38 7.35
CA PRO A 124 -17.46 17.51 6.43
C PRO A 124 -17.94 18.80 7.12
N GLN A 125 -18.74 18.67 8.19
CA GLN A 125 -19.23 19.81 8.99
C GLN A 125 -18.07 20.53 9.72
N ASN A 126 -17.00 19.83 10.02
CA ASN A 126 -15.80 20.34 10.67
C ASN A 126 -14.70 20.81 9.69
N SER A 127 -14.93 20.71 8.38
CA SER A 127 -13.93 21.05 7.32
C SER A 127 -13.28 22.41 7.52
N HIS A 128 -14.05 23.42 8.01
CA HIS A 128 -13.53 24.75 8.27
C HIS A 128 -12.42 24.79 9.36
N ARG A 129 -12.36 23.80 10.26
CA ARG A 129 -11.35 23.63 11.32
C ARG A 129 -10.17 22.79 10.84
N ASN A 130 -10.37 21.96 9.83
CA ASN A 130 -9.42 20.95 9.36
C ASN A 130 -8.63 21.38 8.13
N LYS A 131 -8.46 22.67 7.90
CA LYS A 131 -7.70 23.22 6.75
C LYS A 131 -6.22 22.82 6.69
N TRP A 132 -5.71 22.21 7.75
CA TRP A 132 -4.39 21.59 7.81
C TRP A 132 -4.32 20.27 7.00
N LEU A 133 -5.44 19.54 6.91
CA LEU A 133 -5.58 18.36 6.05
C LEU A 133 -5.71 18.85 4.60
N LYS A 134 -4.96 18.24 3.70
CA LYS A 134 -5.04 18.57 2.28
C LYS A 134 -6.38 18.07 1.70
N ASP A 135 -7.03 18.90 0.91
CA ASP A 135 -8.16 18.50 0.06
C ASP A 135 -7.59 17.70 -1.12
N VAL A 136 -7.54 16.39 -0.98
CA VAL A 136 -6.92 15.48 -1.96
C VAL A 136 -7.90 15.10 -3.06
N ASN A 137 -9.20 15.04 -2.72
CA ASN A 137 -10.26 14.71 -3.68
C ASN A 137 -10.75 15.92 -4.48
N GLY A 138 -10.39 17.16 -4.06
CA GLY A 138 -10.72 18.41 -4.78
C GLY A 138 -12.17 18.85 -4.65
N ASP A 139 -12.88 18.42 -3.60
CA ASP A 139 -14.30 18.76 -3.41
C ASP A 139 -14.53 20.03 -2.57
N SER A 140 -13.45 20.68 -2.15
CA SER A 140 -13.42 21.87 -1.28
C SER A 140 -13.82 21.59 0.17
N SER A 141 -13.85 20.32 0.59
CA SER A 141 -13.92 19.88 1.96
C SER A 141 -12.55 19.37 2.45
N HIS A 142 -12.29 19.48 3.73
CA HIS A 142 -11.11 18.90 4.38
C HIS A 142 -11.61 17.91 5.41
N ASP A 143 -11.81 16.67 5.01
CA ASP A 143 -12.50 15.67 5.82
C ASP A 143 -11.92 14.25 5.68
N TRP A 144 -12.49 13.29 6.39
CA TRP A 144 -11.96 11.94 6.44
C TRP A 144 -11.94 11.23 5.07
N ILE A 145 -12.73 11.70 4.07
CA ILE A 145 -12.71 11.14 2.72
C ILE A 145 -11.35 11.39 2.07
N ASP A 146 -10.71 12.54 2.35
CA ASP A 146 -9.36 12.84 1.85
C ASP A 146 -8.33 11.79 2.27
N LEU A 147 -8.54 11.14 3.42
CA LEU A 147 -7.67 10.07 3.91
C LEU A 147 -7.79 8.77 3.08
N THR A 148 -8.80 8.65 2.23
CA THR A 148 -9.09 7.44 1.45
C THR A 148 -8.66 7.53 -0.02
N ILE A 149 -8.04 8.62 -0.44
CA ILE A 149 -7.73 8.87 -1.85
C ILE A 149 -6.34 8.35 -2.22
N GLU A 150 -5.34 8.65 -1.40
CA GLU A 150 -3.97 8.22 -1.64
C GLU A 150 -3.79 6.76 -1.19
N LYS A 151 -3.01 6.01 -1.96
CA LYS A 151 -2.80 4.58 -1.78
C LYS A 151 -1.37 4.29 -1.37
N GLU A 152 -1.20 3.18 -0.66
CA GLU A 152 0.09 2.54 -0.48
C GLU A 152 0.27 1.46 -1.57
N ASN A 153 1.47 1.33 -2.08
CA ASN A 153 1.74 0.44 -3.20
C ASN A 153 2.88 -0.54 -2.90
N VAL A 154 2.88 -1.66 -3.64
CA VAL A 154 4.06 -2.53 -3.77
C VAL A 154 4.48 -2.54 -5.22
N ILE A 155 5.74 -2.28 -5.46
CA ILE A 155 6.35 -2.25 -6.80
C ILE A 155 7.44 -3.32 -6.86
N ARG A 156 7.49 -4.03 -7.99
CA ARG A 156 8.52 -5.01 -8.31
C ARG A 156 9.50 -4.44 -9.34
N LEU A 157 10.78 -4.58 -9.08
CA LEU A 157 11.86 -4.24 -10.01
C LEU A 157 12.54 -5.50 -10.54
N GLU A 158 12.94 -5.48 -11.79
CA GLU A 158 13.62 -6.58 -12.46
C GLU A 158 14.82 -6.06 -13.27
N ASP A 159 15.95 -6.75 -13.17
CA ASP A 159 17.06 -6.70 -14.10
C ASP A 159 16.78 -7.75 -15.19
N ILE A 160 16.38 -7.30 -16.40
CA ILE A 160 15.89 -8.20 -17.46
C ILE A 160 17.00 -8.76 -18.33
N ASN A 161 18.20 -8.18 -18.29
CA ASN A 161 19.34 -8.60 -19.10
C ASN A 161 20.47 -9.23 -18.28
N GLY A 162 20.42 -9.16 -16.95
CA GLY A 162 21.38 -9.75 -16.03
C GLY A 162 22.68 -8.97 -15.90
N ASP A 163 22.68 -7.65 -16.16
CA ASP A 163 23.89 -6.81 -16.06
C ASP A 163 24.11 -6.22 -14.65
N GLY A 164 23.20 -6.47 -13.72
CA GLY A 164 23.27 -6.00 -12.34
C GLY A 164 22.61 -4.65 -12.11
N VAL A 165 21.82 -4.15 -13.06
CA VAL A 165 21.01 -2.92 -12.94
C VAL A 165 19.56 -3.22 -13.34
N ALA A 166 18.61 -2.77 -12.57
CA ALA A 166 17.20 -2.95 -12.90
C ALA A 166 16.78 -2.08 -14.08
N ASP A 167 15.98 -2.68 -14.98
CA ASP A 167 15.48 -2.05 -16.21
C ASP A 167 13.97 -1.90 -16.23
N LYS A 168 13.27 -2.63 -15.37
CA LYS A 168 11.82 -2.74 -15.40
C LYS A 168 11.24 -2.55 -14.02
N SER A 169 10.16 -1.77 -13.92
CA SER A 169 9.30 -1.69 -12.74
C SER A 169 7.88 -2.11 -13.10
N GLN A 170 7.21 -2.73 -12.14
CA GLN A 170 5.82 -3.17 -12.26
C GLN A 170 5.07 -2.91 -10.97
N LEU A 171 3.94 -2.23 -11.06
CA LEU A 171 3.00 -2.10 -9.95
C LEU A 171 2.37 -3.46 -9.67
N VAL A 172 2.61 -4.03 -8.50
CA VAL A 172 2.11 -5.34 -8.08
C VAL A 172 0.88 -5.21 -7.18
N VAL A 173 0.88 -4.23 -6.28
CA VAL A 173 -0.24 -3.92 -5.38
C VAL A 173 -0.56 -2.43 -5.47
N ASP A 174 -1.82 -2.12 -5.78
CA ASP A 174 -2.38 -0.77 -5.79
C ASP A 174 -3.62 -0.75 -4.90
N ASP A 175 -3.39 -0.60 -3.60
CA ASP A 175 -4.45 -0.74 -2.58
C ASP A 175 -4.11 0.07 -1.31
N PHE A 176 -4.68 -0.32 -0.18
CA PHE A 176 -4.43 0.22 1.16
C PHE A 176 -4.69 1.72 1.26
N HIS A 177 -5.98 2.08 1.23
CA HIS A 177 -6.42 3.48 1.25
C HIS A 177 -7.64 3.75 2.15
N ASP A 178 -7.85 2.94 3.17
CA ASP A 178 -8.83 3.27 4.22
C ASP A 178 -8.32 4.45 5.07
N GLU A 179 -9.22 5.19 5.70
CA GLU A 179 -8.87 6.31 6.58
C GLU A 179 -8.06 5.91 7.82
N VAL A 180 -8.05 4.62 8.16
CA VAL A 180 -7.24 4.03 9.24
C VAL A 180 -6.00 3.32 8.71
N THR A 181 -5.74 3.38 7.42
CA THR A 181 -4.52 2.84 6.83
C THR A 181 -3.32 3.67 7.27
N ASP A 182 -2.23 2.98 7.58
CA ASP A 182 -0.93 3.58 7.86
C ASP A 182 0.04 3.31 6.70
N VAL A 183 1.27 3.78 6.81
CA VAL A 183 2.33 3.55 5.82
C VAL A 183 2.60 2.05 5.66
N ALA A 184 2.81 1.60 4.42
CA ALA A 184 3.22 0.25 4.10
C ALA A 184 4.69 0.03 4.53
N GLY A 185 4.90 -0.33 5.80
CA GLY A 185 6.20 -0.37 6.45
C GLY A 185 6.98 -1.67 6.30
N GLY A 186 6.43 -2.69 5.65
CA GLY A 186 7.13 -3.96 5.46
C GLY A 186 6.60 -4.76 4.28
N VAL A 187 7.49 -5.48 3.61
CA VAL A 187 7.16 -6.44 2.54
C VAL A 187 8.08 -7.65 2.66
N LEU A 188 7.54 -8.82 2.39
CA LEU A 188 8.26 -10.08 2.32
C LEU A 188 7.69 -10.93 1.18
N SER A 189 8.54 -11.41 0.31
CA SER A 189 8.21 -12.33 -0.78
C SER A 189 8.53 -13.77 -0.39
N VAL A 190 7.55 -14.67 -0.47
CA VAL A 190 7.73 -16.09 -0.18
C VAL A 190 7.08 -16.92 -1.29
N GLY A 191 7.87 -17.48 -2.17
CA GLY A 191 7.36 -18.21 -3.33
C GLY A 191 6.54 -17.32 -4.26
N ASP A 192 5.23 -17.58 -4.36
CA ASP A 192 4.27 -16.81 -5.18
C ASP A 192 3.37 -15.87 -4.36
N GLU A 193 3.68 -15.68 -3.08
CA GLU A 193 2.93 -14.84 -2.15
C GLU A 193 3.74 -13.64 -1.68
N LEU A 194 3.07 -12.53 -1.43
CA LEU A 194 3.62 -11.36 -0.76
C LEU A 194 2.94 -11.16 0.59
N PHE A 195 3.74 -10.86 1.60
CA PHE A 195 3.27 -10.44 2.90
C PHE A 195 3.58 -8.96 3.08
N VAL A 196 2.54 -8.16 3.37
CA VAL A 196 2.66 -6.70 3.41
C VAL A 196 2.13 -6.19 4.74
N ALA A 197 2.99 -5.50 5.50
CA ALA A 197 2.63 -4.89 6.78
C ALA A 197 2.09 -3.49 6.55
N VAL A 198 0.78 -3.34 6.64
CA VAL A 198 0.05 -2.06 6.50
C VAL A 198 -1.08 -2.07 7.52
N ALA A 199 -0.95 -1.30 8.61
CA ALA A 199 -2.04 -1.22 9.57
C ALA A 199 -3.35 -0.81 8.89
N PRO A 200 -4.50 -1.39 9.31
CA PRO A 200 -4.67 -2.17 10.54
C PRO A 200 -4.41 -3.66 10.43
N ASP A 201 -3.82 -4.14 9.35
CA ASP A 201 -3.67 -5.57 9.09
C ASP A 201 -2.26 -5.97 8.66
N MET A 202 -1.94 -7.23 8.90
CA MET A 202 -0.90 -7.95 8.18
C MET A 202 -1.55 -8.70 7.01
N TRP A 203 -1.15 -8.38 5.81
CA TRP A 203 -1.77 -8.86 4.59
C TRP A 203 -0.97 -9.96 3.92
N ARG A 204 -1.67 -10.99 3.42
CA ARG A 204 -1.16 -11.93 2.43
C ARG A 204 -1.79 -11.61 1.08
N MET A 205 -0.96 -11.42 0.08
CA MET A 205 -1.34 -11.05 -1.27
C MET A 205 -0.85 -12.11 -2.26
N LYS A 206 -1.65 -12.40 -3.28
CA LYS A 206 -1.31 -13.39 -4.31
C LYS A 206 -1.83 -12.97 -5.69
N ASP A 207 -0.99 -13.14 -6.69
CA ASP A 207 -1.37 -13.08 -8.09
C ASP A 207 -1.87 -14.46 -8.54
N LYS A 208 -3.18 -14.61 -8.75
CA LYS A 208 -3.79 -15.89 -9.14
C LYS A 208 -3.87 -16.11 -10.64
N ASN A 209 -3.92 -15.02 -11.39
CA ASN A 209 -4.13 -15.07 -12.83
C ASN A 209 -2.82 -14.96 -13.62
N GLY A 210 -1.69 -14.63 -12.97
CA GLY A 210 -0.37 -14.53 -13.56
C GLY A 210 -0.13 -13.25 -14.37
N ASP A 211 -0.93 -12.18 -14.13
CA ASP A 211 -0.76 -10.90 -14.85
C ASP A 211 0.26 -9.96 -14.16
N GLY A 212 0.77 -10.38 -13.01
CA GLY A 212 1.76 -9.65 -12.22
C GLY A 212 1.16 -8.64 -11.26
N ILE A 213 -0.17 -8.62 -11.08
CA ILE A 213 -0.88 -7.86 -10.05
C ILE A 213 -1.45 -8.84 -9.03
N ALA A 214 -1.32 -8.53 -7.75
CA ALA A 214 -1.95 -9.30 -6.70
C ALA A 214 -3.47 -9.06 -6.72
N ASP A 215 -4.24 -10.11 -7.04
CA ASP A 215 -5.69 -10.06 -7.13
C ASP A 215 -6.40 -10.77 -5.95
N GLU A 216 -5.67 -11.51 -5.15
CA GLU A 216 -6.14 -12.03 -3.85
C GLU A 216 -5.48 -11.29 -2.69
N LYS A 217 -6.30 -10.78 -1.78
CA LYS A 217 -5.89 -10.07 -0.56
C LYS A 217 -6.58 -10.71 0.63
N THR A 218 -5.79 -11.19 1.59
CA THR A 218 -6.27 -11.82 2.82
C THR A 218 -5.60 -11.19 4.03
N SER A 219 -6.40 -10.69 4.98
CA SER A 219 -5.90 -10.31 6.31
C SER A 219 -5.56 -11.57 7.09
N ILE A 220 -4.30 -11.71 7.50
CA ILE A 220 -3.84 -12.84 8.32
C ILE A 220 -3.67 -12.49 9.79
N SER A 221 -3.66 -11.20 10.11
CA SER A 221 -3.71 -10.67 11.47
C SER A 221 -4.26 -9.25 11.42
N HIS A 222 -5.15 -8.90 12.35
CA HIS A 222 -5.86 -7.62 12.39
C HIS A 222 -5.79 -6.98 13.78
N GLY A 223 -5.86 -5.65 13.85
CA GLY A 223 -5.98 -4.89 15.10
C GLY A 223 -4.77 -4.01 15.41
N TYR A 224 -3.95 -3.73 14.43
CA TYR A 224 -2.81 -2.80 14.51
C TYR A 224 -3.29 -1.37 14.27
N GLY A 225 -2.64 -0.39 14.93
CA GLY A 225 -3.02 0.99 14.77
C GLY A 225 -4.30 1.37 15.52
N VAL A 226 -4.44 0.89 16.75
CA VAL A 226 -5.52 1.30 17.66
C VAL A 226 -5.42 2.78 17.98
N HIS A 227 -4.18 3.29 18.17
CA HIS A 227 -3.90 4.67 18.49
C HIS A 227 -3.44 5.46 17.26
N ILE A 228 -3.60 6.78 17.31
CA ILE A 228 -2.90 7.70 16.41
C ILE A 228 -1.50 7.85 16.97
N GLY A 229 -0.51 7.34 16.26
CA GLY A 229 0.88 7.30 16.69
C GLY A 229 1.71 8.47 16.16
N PHE A 230 3.02 8.33 16.24
CA PHE A 230 3.96 9.19 15.54
C PHE A 230 4.07 8.76 14.08
N GLY A 231 4.20 9.73 13.17
CA GLY A 231 4.38 9.44 11.75
C GLY A 231 5.58 8.52 11.50
N GLY A 232 5.38 7.46 10.72
CA GLY A 232 6.38 6.44 10.43
C GLY A 232 6.63 5.41 11.54
N HIS A 233 5.88 5.42 12.64
CA HIS A 233 5.97 4.43 13.72
C HIS A 233 4.92 3.31 13.58
N GLY A 234 4.52 3.01 12.36
CA GLY A 234 3.55 1.96 12.04
C GLY A 234 4.08 0.54 12.16
N MET A 235 3.51 -0.35 11.38
CA MET A 235 3.99 -1.72 11.22
C MET A 235 5.24 -1.75 10.33
N SER A 236 6.21 -2.64 10.65
CA SER A 236 7.45 -2.74 9.86
C SER A 236 8.17 -4.08 10.07
N GLY A 237 9.28 -4.29 9.32
CA GLY A 237 10.25 -5.34 9.58
C GLY A 237 9.70 -6.75 9.38
N VAL A 238 9.05 -7.02 8.26
CA VAL A 238 8.52 -8.36 7.95
C VAL A 238 9.64 -9.27 7.48
N GLU A 239 9.85 -10.39 8.20
CA GLU A 239 10.94 -11.33 7.95
C GLU A 239 10.52 -12.78 8.18
N MET A 240 11.12 -13.70 7.45
CA MET A 240 10.99 -15.14 7.70
C MET A 240 12.02 -15.60 8.74
N GLY A 241 11.53 -16.12 9.86
CA GLY A 241 12.39 -16.71 10.88
C GLY A 241 12.93 -18.09 10.49
N PRO A 242 13.99 -18.57 11.17
CA PRO A 242 14.57 -19.88 10.90
C PRO A 242 13.63 -21.06 11.24
N ASP A 243 12.55 -20.80 11.95
CA ASP A 243 11.47 -21.73 12.27
C ASP A 243 10.33 -21.75 11.24
N GLY A 244 10.49 -21.00 10.14
CA GLY A 244 9.51 -20.89 9.07
C GLY A 244 8.29 -20.00 9.40
N LYS A 245 8.36 -19.22 10.49
CA LYS A 245 7.31 -18.26 10.84
C LYS A 245 7.66 -16.87 10.34
N ILE A 246 6.62 -16.09 10.06
CA ILE A 246 6.76 -14.70 9.69
C ILE A 246 6.74 -13.84 10.95
N TYR A 247 7.73 -12.96 11.07
CA TYR A 247 7.90 -12.02 12.16
C TYR A 247 7.74 -10.60 11.64
N TRP A 248 7.04 -9.77 12.40
CA TRP A 248 6.92 -8.33 12.15
C TRP A 248 6.86 -7.57 13.47
N GLN A 249 6.98 -6.27 13.41
CA GLN A 249 6.94 -5.40 14.58
C GLN A 249 5.99 -4.23 14.38
N ILE A 250 5.60 -3.62 15.49
CA ILE A 250 4.81 -2.39 15.52
C ILE A 250 5.49 -1.36 16.42
N GLY A 251 5.29 -0.08 16.11
CA GLY A 251 5.68 1.02 16.98
C GLY A 251 4.60 1.39 18.00
N ASP A 252 4.40 2.69 18.20
CA ASP A 252 3.50 3.25 19.23
C ASP A 252 2.02 3.32 18.82
N ILE A 253 1.66 2.78 17.66
CA ILE A 253 0.28 2.76 17.16
C ILE A 253 -0.67 1.81 17.92
N GLY A 254 -0.14 0.94 18.78
CA GLY A 254 -0.91 0.00 19.58
C GLY A 254 -1.50 -1.18 18.79
N PHE A 255 -1.83 -2.22 19.54
CA PHE A 255 -2.43 -3.45 19.02
C PHE A 255 -3.54 -3.95 19.95
N ASN A 256 -4.68 -4.26 19.38
CA ASN A 256 -5.74 -5.02 20.04
C ASN A 256 -6.50 -5.85 19.00
N GLY A 257 -6.11 -7.10 18.85
CA GLY A 257 -6.68 -7.98 17.84
C GLY A 257 -6.42 -9.45 18.16
N GLN A 258 -6.87 -10.30 17.24
CA GLN A 258 -6.59 -11.74 17.25
C GLN A 258 -5.70 -12.05 16.05
N SER A 259 -4.68 -12.83 16.29
CA SER A 259 -3.77 -13.41 15.27
C SER A 259 -4.13 -14.86 14.99
#